data_05343ca6ae36e542df478a6095c4ee45
#
_entry.id   05343ca6ae36e542df478a6095c4ee45
#
_cell.length_a   1.000
_cell.length_b   1.000
_cell.length_c   1.000
_cell.angle_alpha   90.00
_cell.angle_beta   90.00
_cell.angle_gamma   90.00
#
_symmetry.space_group_name_H-M   'P 1'
#
loop_
_entity.id
_entity.type
_entity.pdbx_description
1 polymer ?
#
loop_
_entity_poly.entity_id
_entity_poly.type
_entity_poly.pdbx_seq_one_letter_code
_entity_poly.pdbx_strand_id
1 'polypeptide(L)'
;MKFDVAIMNPPYDKNLHLKIIEAVIPIADKVVNISPSTWAAKQNINLPKGKYRKIFNNKIESFTFIPHKEINDIFGTGNSIEDGSIIVFSKNGAFDIERYGFNSTEEYILFKKINFYSNEECITMSAAKNGKFGGTAEMFRTMKPKFYVPIYQWHGGKNCFDACVIQDKNKIDKGCSYFKFDSAQEKINFIDSLHTKFMDWFYYSFIVPGDYKEQNYLFRMTDYSKPWDDKRFCEYFGITGYIDDDHAEPNSEWEIILNTIK
;
A
#
# COMPACT_ATOMS: atom_id res chain seq x y z
N MET A 1 3.94 -25.75 -30.09
CA MET A 1 5.17 -25.00 -30.47
C MET A 1 5.66 -24.36 -29.17
N LYS A 2 6.93 -24.42 -28.89
CA LYS A 2 7.55 -23.83 -27.71
C LYS A 2 8.68 -22.92 -28.20
N PHE A 3 8.82 -21.78 -27.56
CA PHE A 3 9.83 -20.78 -27.87
C PHE A 3 10.98 -20.86 -26.86
N ASP A 4 12.21 -20.64 -27.30
CA ASP A 4 13.36 -20.54 -26.38
C ASP A 4 13.24 -19.25 -25.54
N VAL A 5 12.92 -18.14 -26.20
CA VAL A 5 12.75 -16.81 -25.52
C VAL A 5 11.58 -16.07 -26.15
N ALA A 6 10.77 -15.44 -25.28
CA ALA A 6 9.79 -14.44 -25.65
C ALA A 6 10.20 -13.09 -25.04
N ILE A 7 10.34 -12.05 -25.88
CA ILE A 7 10.61 -10.67 -25.43
C ILE A 7 9.36 -9.85 -25.71
N MET A 8 8.86 -9.14 -24.70
CA MET A 8 7.56 -8.50 -24.80
C MET A 8 7.45 -7.18 -24.01
N ASN A 9 6.69 -6.26 -24.61
CA ASN A 9 6.17 -5.06 -23.97
C ASN A 9 4.66 -5.02 -24.28
N PRO A 10 3.84 -5.75 -23.52
CA PRO A 10 2.42 -5.91 -23.81
C PRO A 10 1.63 -4.66 -23.44
N PRO A 11 0.44 -4.43 -24.03
CA PRO A 11 -0.42 -3.32 -23.67
C PRO A 11 -0.89 -3.40 -22.20
N TYR A 12 -0.92 -2.25 -21.51
CA TYR A 12 -1.12 -2.17 -20.06
C TYR A 12 -2.58 -1.99 -19.65
N ASP A 13 -3.49 -1.70 -20.61
CA ASP A 13 -4.90 -1.44 -20.30
C ASP A 13 -5.54 -2.55 -19.46
N LYS A 14 -6.21 -2.16 -18.38
CA LYS A 14 -6.96 -3.05 -17.46
C LYS A 14 -6.20 -4.31 -17.02
N ASN A 15 -4.89 -4.17 -16.79
CA ASN A 15 -3.97 -5.27 -16.44
C ASN A 15 -3.85 -6.37 -17.53
N LEU A 16 -4.08 -6.04 -18.78
CA LEU A 16 -3.97 -6.98 -19.90
C LEU A 16 -2.56 -7.57 -19.99
N HIS A 17 -1.51 -6.76 -19.73
CA HIS A 17 -0.13 -7.22 -19.66
C HIS A 17 0.06 -8.43 -18.74
N LEU A 18 -0.56 -8.45 -17.54
CA LEU A 18 -0.41 -9.56 -16.60
C LEU A 18 -1.06 -10.85 -17.12
N LYS A 19 -2.19 -10.73 -17.80
CA LYS A 19 -2.85 -11.89 -18.45
C LYS A 19 -2.04 -12.42 -19.60
N ILE A 20 -1.41 -11.53 -20.40
CA ILE A 20 -0.54 -11.93 -21.52
C ILE A 20 0.71 -12.63 -20.97
N ILE A 21 1.36 -12.09 -19.94
CA ILE A 21 2.51 -12.74 -19.30
C ILE A 21 2.12 -14.15 -18.80
N GLU A 22 1.00 -14.27 -18.09
CA GLU A 22 0.49 -15.56 -17.59
C GLU A 22 0.28 -16.58 -18.73
N ALA A 23 -0.22 -16.14 -19.89
CA ALA A 23 -0.44 -16.99 -21.04
C ALA A 23 0.86 -17.36 -21.80
N VAL A 24 1.90 -16.52 -21.76
CA VAL A 24 3.16 -16.74 -22.50
C VAL A 24 4.16 -17.60 -21.71
N ILE A 25 4.18 -17.51 -20.37
CA ILE A 25 5.09 -18.29 -19.52
C ILE A 25 5.08 -19.80 -19.85
N PRO A 26 3.92 -20.47 -20.08
CA PRO A 26 3.90 -21.91 -20.37
C PRO A 26 4.50 -22.29 -21.73
N ILE A 27 4.53 -21.38 -22.70
CA ILE A 27 4.93 -21.62 -24.08
C ILE A 27 6.33 -21.13 -24.46
N ALA A 28 7.06 -20.53 -23.51
CA ALA A 28 8.44 -20.11 -23.68
C ALA A 28 9.32 -20.65 -22.53
N ASP A 29 10.60 -20.90 -22.82
CA ASP A 29 11.56 -21.30 -21.78
C ASP A 29 12.00 -20.09 -20.94
N LYS A 30 12.15 -18.93 -21.57
CA LYS A 30 12.35 -17.63 -20.92
C LYS A 30 11.38 -16.60 -21.45
N VAL A 31 10.91 -15.72 -20.58
CA VAL A 31 10.11 -14.55 -20.96
C VAL A 31 10.77 -13.30 -20.37
N VAL A 32 11.19 -12.37 -21.22
CA VAL A 32 11.68 -11.05 -20.82
C VAL A 32 10.56 -10.05 -21.05
N ASN A 33 10.14 -9.38 -20.01
CA ASN A 33 9.01 -8.48 -20.07
C ASN A 33 9.34 -7.11 -19.47
N ILE A 34 8.90 -6.05 -20.14
CA ILE A 34 8.86 -4.69 -19.60
C ILE A 34 7.39 -4.34 -19.35
N SER A 35 7.04 -3.96 -18.15
CA SER A 35 5.67 -3.59 -17.79
C SER A 35 5.61 -2.78 -16.50
N PRO A 36 4.46 -2.14 -16.19
CA PRO A 36 4.24 -1.51 -14.90
C PRO A 36 4.48 -2.47 -13.73
N SER A 37 5.11 -1.96 -12.67
CA SER A 37 5.48 -2.74 -11.47
C SER A 37 4.42 -2.73 -10.36
N THR A 38 3.34 -1.97 -10.50
CA THR A 38 2.32 -1.75 -9.46
C THR A 38 1.68 -3.04 -8.91
N TRP A 39 1.64 -4.12 -9.69
CA TRP A 39 1.15 -5.41 -9.23
C TRP A 39 2.09 -6.07 -8.20
N ALA A 40 3.39 -5.76 -8.27
CA ALA A 40 4.41 -6.28 -7.37
C ALA A 40 4.50 -5.48 -6.06
N ALA A 41 3.89 -4.31 -5.99
CA ALA A 41 3.91 -3.46 -4.81
C ALA A 41 3.19 -4.12 -3.63
N LYS A 42 3.80 -4.05 -2.42
CA LYS A 42 3.25 -4.71 -1.23
C LYS A 42 1.89 -4.18 -0.80
N GLN A 43 1.58 -2.89 -1.02
CA GLN A 43 0.26 -2.33 -0.76
C GLN A 43 -0.85 -2.98 -1.60
N ASN A 44 -0.53 -3.65 -2.69
CA ASN A 44 -1.50 -4.31 -3.56
C ASN A 44 -1.70 -5.80 -3.21
N ILE A 45 -1.02 -6.34 -2.19
CA ILE A 45 -1.01 -7.77 -1.86
C ILE A 45 -2.42 -8.34 -1.65
N ASN A 46 -3.32 -7.57 -1.08
CA ASN A 46 -4.71 -7.94 -0.82
C ASN A 46 -5.69 -7.44 -1.90
N LEU A 47 -5.21 -6.78 -2.94
CA LEU A 47 -6.00 -6.30 -4.07
C LEU A 47 -6.01 -7.32 -5.22
N PRO A 48 -6.95 -7.21 -6.18
CA PRO A 48 -7.00 -8.11 -7.33
C PRO A 48 -5.70 -8.20 -8.14
N LYS A 49 -4.90 -7.13 -8.17
CA LYS A 49 -3.58 -7.13 -8.81
C LYS A 49 -2.57 -8.02 -8.05
N GLY A 50 -2.63 -8.03 -6.73
CA GLY A 50 -1.70 -8.75 -5.86
C GLY A 50 -1.74 -10.26 -6.02
N LYS A 51 -2.83 -10.84 -6.59
CA LYS A 51 -2.88 -12.27 -6.93
C LYS A 51 -1.71 -12.71 -7.83
N TYR A 52 -1.18 -11.78 -8.65
CA TYR A 52 -0.07 -12.10 -9.57
C TYR A 52 1.25 -12.29 -8.83
N ARG A 53 1.41 -11.77 -7.61
CA ARG A 53 2.56 -12.11 -6.75
C ARG A 53 2.61 -13.63 -6.52
N LYS A 54 1.47 -14.27 -6.21
CA LYS A 54 1.37 -15.72 -6.04
C LYS A 54 1.51 -16.48 -7.36
N ILE A 55 0.84 -16.00 -8.43
CA ILE A 55 0.86 -16.66 -9.75
C ILE A 55 2.27 -16.69 -10.34
N PHE A 56 3.04 -15.63 -10.12
CA PHE A 56 4.39 -15.50 -10.66
C PHE A 56 5.50 -15.92 -9.69
N ASN A 57 5.18 -16.19 -8.44
CA ASN A 57 6.15 -16.70 -7.47
C ASN A 57 6.79 -18.00 -7.98
N ASN A 58 8.09 -18.19 -7.74
CA ASN A 58 8.88 -19.31 -8.25
C ASN A 58 8.98 -19.40 -9.79
N LYS A 59 8.57 -18.35 -10.52
CA LYS A 59 8.71 -18.23 -11.97
C LYS A 59 9.59 -17.06 -12.38
N ILE A 60 9.93 -16.18 -11.46
CA ILE A 60 10.75 -15.00 -11.71
C ILE A 60 12.21 -15.37 -11.45
N GLU A 61 13.05 -15.22 -12.48
CA GLU A 61 14.51 -15.37 -12.41
C GLU A 61 15.14 -14.08 -11.88
N SER A 62 14.68 -12.92 -12.41
CA SER A 62 15.11 -11.61 -11.96
C SER A 62 13.99 -10.57 -12.08
N PHE A 63 14.00 -9.61 -11.16
CA PHE A 63 13.09 -8.48 -11.10
C PHE A 63 13.93 -7.21 -10.93
N THR A 64 13.91 -6.33 -11.95
CA THR A 64 14.57 -5.03 -11.91
C THR A 64 13.51 -3.94 -11.93
N PHE A 65 13.46 -3.17 -10.86
CA PHE A 65 12.59 -2.01 -10.75
C PHE A 65 13.14 -0.84 -11.55
N ILE A 66 12.26 -0.08 -12.21
CA ILE A 66 12.60 1.12 -12.98
C ILE A 66 11.70 2.26 -12.52
N PRO A 67 12.25 3.33 -11.91
CA PRO A 67 11.46 4.49 -11.50
C PRO A 67 10.72 5.13 -12.67
N HIS A 68 9.55 5.71 -12.42
CA HIS A 68 8.70 6.32 -13.45
C HIS A 68 9.44 7.41 -14.27
N LYS A 69 10.36 8.15 -13.65
CA LYS A 69 11.18 9.15 -14.36
C LYS A 69 12.02 8.50 -15.45
N GLU A 70 12.68 7.39 -15.12
CA GLU A 70 13.50 6.64 -16.07
C GLU A 70 12.64 5.97 -17.15
N ILE A 71 11.46 5.45 -16.80
CA ILE A 71 10.49 4.93 -17.77
C ILE A 71 10.08 6.02 -18.76
N ASN A 72 9.81 7.23 -18.29
CA ASN A 72 9.47 8.37 -19.13
C ASN A 72 10.59 8.73 -20.10
N ASP A 73 11.84 8.70 -19.63
CA ASP A 73 13.02 8.99 -20.44
C ASP A 73 13.23 7.93 -21.51
N ILE A 74 13.05 6.64 -21.18
CA ILE A 74 13.21 5.50 -22.10
C ILE A 74 12.14 5.50 -23.21
N PHE A 75 10.88 5.74 -22.86
CA PHE A 75 9.77 5.60 -23.79
C PHE A 75 9.26 6.93 -24.35
N GLY A 76 9.84 8.06 -23.96
CA GLY A 76 9.41 9.39 -24.41
C GLY A 76 7.97 9.73 -24.00
N THR A 77 7.45 9.07 -22.97
CA THR A 77 6.07 9.24 -22.47
C THR A 77 6.08 10.31 -21.39
N GLY A 78 5.95 11.58 -21.74
CA GLY A 78 6.09 12.71 -20.81
C GLY A 78 5.17 12.74 -19.58
N ASN A 79 4.33 11.73 -19.37
CA ASN A 79 3.34 11.65 -18.28
C ASN A 79 3.04 10.21 -17.81
N SER A 80 3.96 9.24 -17.91
CA SER A 80 3.73 7.98 -17.23
C SER A 80 3.76 8.23 -15.72
N ILE A 81 2.69 7.87 -15.05
CA ILE A 81 2.53 7.99 -13.60
C ILE A 81 2.87 6.68 -12.88
N GLU A 82 3.23 5.64 -13.60
CA GLU A 82 3.53 4.32 -13.03
C GLU A 82 5.01 3.98 -13.17
N ASP A 83 5.58 3.46 -12.10
CA ASP A 83 6.90 2.83 -12.13
C ASP A 83 6.85 1.56 -12.97
N GLY A 84 7.97 1.23 -13.59
CA GLY A 84 8.11 0.06 -14.43
C GLY A 84 8.98 -1.03 -13.82
N SER A 85 9.03 -2.15 -14.51
CA SER A 85 9.96 -3.24 -14.20
C SER A 85 10.40 -3.98 -15.46
N ILE A 86 11.65 -4.44 -15.43
CA ILE A 86 12.12 -5.49 -16.34
C ILE A 86 12.10 -6.79 -15.56
N ILE A 87 11.36 -7.77 -16.07
CA ILE A 87 11.19 -9.05 -15.39
C ILE A 87 11.63 -10.17 -16.34
N VAL A 88 12.46 -11.06 -15.84
CA VAL A 88 12.80 -12.30 -16.52
C VAL A 88 12.08 -13.44 -15.83
N PHE A 89 11.19 -14.09 -16.55
CA PHE A 89 10.54 -15.32 -16.11
C PHE A 89 11.26 -16.54 -16.68
N SER A 90 11.37 -17.58 -15.87
CA SER A 90 11.88 -18.89 -16.27
C SER A 90 11.17 -19.98 -15.46
N LYS A 91 11.31 -21.25 -15.90
CA LYS A 91 10.70 -22.38 -15.20
C LYS A 91 11.20 -22.59 -13.77
N ASN A 92 12.43 -22.15 -13.49
CA ASN A 92 13.13 -22.36 -12.22
C ASN A 92 13.50 -21.01 -11.60
N GLY A 93 12.62 -20.02 -11.67
CA GLY A 93 12.85 -18.72 -11.07
C GLY A 93 12.95 -18.85 -9.55
N ALA A 94 13.98 -18.21 -8.97
CA ALA A 94 14.24 -18.26 -7.53
C ALA A 94 13.93 -16.93 -6.82
N PHE A 95 13.47 -15.92 -7.55
CA PHE A 95 13.15 -14.62 -6.97
C PHE A 95 11.81 -14.68 -6.22
N ASP A 96 11.85 -14.41 -4.92
CA ASP A 96 10.66 -14.41 -4.08
C ASP A 96 9.91 -13.08 -4.16
N ILE A 97 9.03 -12.99 -5.15
CA ILE A 97 8.20 -11.80 -5.34
C ILE A 97 7.13 -11.64 -4.25
N GLU A 98 6.75 -12.70 -3.54
CA GLU A 98 5.76 -12.59 -2.47
C GLU A 98 6.28 -11.78 -1.29
N ARG A 99 7.59 -11.86 -1.01
CA ARG A 99 8.25 -11.09 0.05
C ARG A 99 8.90 -9.79 -0.43
N TYR A 100 8.84 -9.51 -1.74
CA TYR A 100 9.44 -8.29 -2.27
C TYR A 100 8.88 -7.03 -1.61
N GLY A 101 9.78 -6.18 -1.13
CA GLY A 101 9.47 -4.92 -0.43
C GLY A 101 9.31 -5.04 1.09
N PHE A 102 9.34 -6.25 1.66
CA PHE A 102 9.38 -6.46 3.12
C PHE A 102 10.81 -6.64 3.61
N ASN A 103 11.11 -6.14 4.81
CA ASN A 103 12.45 -6.23 5.40
C ASN A 103 12.74 -7.66 5.90
N SER A 104 11.70 -8.40 6.28
CA SER A 104 11.84 -9.78 6.78
C SER A 104 10.63 -10.65 6.41
N THR A 105 10.77 -11.96 6.61
CA THR A 105 9.66 -12.92 6.46
C THR A 105 8.58 -12.67 7.52
N GLU A 106 9.00 -12.34 8.73
CA GLU A 106 8.12 -12.07 9.87
C GLU A 106 7.28 -10.82 9.62
N GLU A 107 7.88 -9.74 9.10
CA GLU A 107 7.15 -8.54 8.67
C GLU A 107 6.09 -8.88 7.60
N TYR A 108 6.43 -9.70 6.61
CA TYR A 108 5.49 -10.16 5.59
C TYR A 108 4.31 -10.94 6.19
N ILE A 109 4.59 -11.85 7.13
CA ILE A 109 3.54 -12.65 7.80
C ILE A 109 2.63 -11.72 8.62
N LEU A 110 3.22 -10.81 9.39
CA LEU A 110 2.48 -9.84 10.19
C LEU A 110 1.60 -8.93 9.32
N PHE A 111 2.13 -8.39 8.23
CA PHE A 111 1.37 -7.58 7.29
C PHE A 111 0.17 -8.35 6.71
N LYS A 112 0.35 -9.62 6.39
CA LYS A 112 -0.77 -10.47 5.90
C LYS A 112 -1.81 -10.76 6.97
N LYS A 113 -1.41 -10.88 8.23
CA LYS A 113 -2.31 -11.08 9.37
C LYS A 113 -3.28 -9.90 9.52
N ILE A 114 -2.79 -8.69 9.29
CA ILE A 114 -3.59 -7.45 9.36
C ILE A 114 -4.37 -7.25 8.06
N ASN A 115 -5.24 -8.15 7.71
CA ASN A 115 -6.02 -8.09 6.47
C ASN A 115 -7.17 -7.07 6.55
N PHE A 116 -6.83 -5.78 6.58
CA PHE A 116 -7.78 -4.68 6.74
C PHE A 116 -8.76 -4.51 5.55
N TYR A 117 -8.45 -5.06 4.37
CA TYR A 117 -9.37 -5.01 3.22
C TYR A 117 -10.59 -5.91 3.39
N SER A 118 -10.48 -6.98 4.16
CA SER A 118 -11.58 -7.91 4.45
C SER A 118 -12.27 -7.62 5.79
N ASN A 119 -11.76 -6.67 6.58
CA ASN A 119 -12.31 -6.33 7.86
C ASN A 119 -13.41 -5.27 7.71
N GLU A 120 -14.65 -5.62 8.02
CA GLU A 120 -15.80 -4.71 7.90
C GLU A 120 -15.73 -3.52 8.86
N GLU A 121 -14.97 -3.64 9.95
CA GLU A 121 -14.77 -2.57 10.93
C GLU A 121 -13.69 -1.56 10.53
N CYS A 122 -12.96 -1.82 9.44
CA CYS A 122 -11.88 -1.00 8.94
C CYS A 122 -12.20 -0.41 7.57
N ILE A 123 -11.67 0.77 7.30
CA ILE A 123 -11.81 1.42 6.02
C ILE A 123 -10.52 2.12 5.63
N THR A 124 -10.10 1.93 4.40
CA THR A 124 -8.93 2.61 3.82
C THR A 124 -9.30 3.96 3.25
N MET A 125 -8.30 4.80 2.99
CA MET A 125 -8.49 6.08 2.31
C MET A 125 -9.16 5.93 0.94
N SER A 126 -8.85 4.86 0.20
CA SER A 126 -9.54 4.58 -1.07
C SER A 126 -11.03 4.39 -0.91
N ALA A 127 -11.48 3.78 0.18
CA ALA A 127 -12.90 3.61 0.48
C ALA A 127 -13.55 4.91 0.96
N ALA A 128 -12.79 5.86 1.53
CA ALA A 128 -13.29 7.17 1.90
C ALA A 128 -13.85 7.96 0.70
N LYS A 129 -13.30 7.74 -0.49
CA LYS A 129 -13.82 8.34 -1.74
C LYS A 129 -15.26 7.94 -2.06
N ASN A 130 -15.71 6.81 -1.56
CA ASN A 130 -17.07 6.30 -1.80
C ASN A 130 -18.14 6.91 -0.89
N GLY A 131 -17.78 7.90 -0.07
CA GLY A 131 -18.73 8.68 0.72
C GLY A 131 -19.30 8.00 1.98
N LYS A 132 -18.91 6.76 2.30
CA LYS A 132 -19.42 6.05 3.49
C LYS A 132 -19.00 6.75 4.78
N PHE A 133 -17.70 7.07 4.92
CA PHE A 133 -17.13 7.75 6.09
C PHE A 133 -16.44 9.06 5.73
N GLY A 134 -16.37 9.40 4.47
CA GLY A 134 -15.72 10.59 3.96
C GLY A 134 -16.10 10.87 2.52
N GLY A 135 -15.27 11.59 1.80
CA GLY A 135 -15.52 11.92 0.41
C GLY A 135 -14.39 12.77 -0.19
N THR A 136 -14.65 13.20 -1.43
CA THR A 136 -13.73 14.09 -2.16
C THR A 136 -13.80 15.53 -1.65
N ALA A 137 -12.82 16.36 -1.99
CA ALA A 137 -12.82 17.78 -1.66
C ALA A 137 -14.05 18.52 -2.22
N GLU A 138 -14.57 18.09 -3.37
CA GLU A 138 -15.79 18.66 -3.95
C GLU A 138 -17.03 18.36 -3.07
N MET A 139 -17.19 17.11 -2.64
CA MET A 139 -18.25 16.72 -1.71
C MET A 139 -18.13 17.48 -0.38
N PHE A 140 -16.89 17.66 0.13
CA PHE A 140 -16.66 18.44 1.33
C PHE A 140 -17.11 19.90 1.19
N ARG A 141 -16.81 20.57 0.09
CA ARG A 141 -17.25 21.95 -0.16
C ARG A 141 -18.76 22.08 -0.18
N THR A 142 -19.46 21.05 -0.67
CA THR A 142 -20.92 21.02 -0.77
C THR A 142 -21.58 20.66 0.55
N MET A 143 -21.12 19.60 1.22
CA MET A 143 -21.75 19.05 2.44
C MET A 143 -21.32 19.77 3.73
N LYS A 144 -20.14 20.38 3.75
CA LYS A 144 -19.56 21.12 4.91
C LYS A 144 -19.76 20.38 6.24
N PRO A 145 -19.22 19.15 6.41
CA PRO A 145 -19.40 18.39 7.63
C PRO A 145 -18.85 19.18 8.83
N LYS A 146 -19.51 19.09 10.00
CA LYS A 146 -19.12 19.84 11.20
C LYS A 146 -17.76 19.36 11.76
N PHE A 147 -17.55 18.05 11.78
CA PHE A 147 -16.31 17.44 12.27
C PHE A 147 -15.68 16.62 11.15
N TYR A 148 -14.46 16.96 10.77
CA TYR A 148 -13.77 16.30 9.68
C TYR A 148 -12.26 16.44 9.80
N VAL A 149 -11.54 15.54 9.14
CA VAL A 149 -10.09 15.61 8.93
C VAL A 149 -9.83 15.55 7.43
N PRO A 150 -9.27 16.59 6.81
CA PRO A 150 -8.86 16.55 5.43
C PRO A 150 -7.56 15.75 5.32
N ILE A 151 -7.49 14.90 4.31
CA ILE A 151 -6.38 13.98 4.08
C ILE A 151 -5.87 14.11 2.66
N TYR A 152 -4.55 13.96 2.48
CA TYR A 152 -3.94 13.86 1.17
C TYR A 152 -4.29 12.52 0.52
N GLN A 153 -4.50 12.54 -0.79
CA GLN A 153 -4.53 11.32 -1.59
C GLN A 153 -3.11 10.87 -1.97
N TRP A 154 -2.21 11.85 -2.07
CA TRP A 154 -0.87 11.72 -2.60
C TRP A 154 0.05 12.61 -1.77
N HIS A 155 0.84 12.05 -0.87
CA HIS A 155 1.80 12.82 -0.10
C HIS A 155 2.85 11.92 0.57
N GLY A 156 4.10 12.39 0.61
CA GLY A 156 5.17 11.80 1.41
C GLY A 156 5.34 12.57 2.70
N GLY A 157 5.47 11.90 3.82
CA GLY A 157 5.72 12.48 5.14
C GLY A 157 6.72 11.66 5.94
N LYS A 158 7.10 12.18 7.12
CA LYS A 158 8.05 11.50 8.02
C LYS A 158 7.38 10.46 8.91
N ASN A 159 6.08 10.60 9.13
CA ASN A 159 5.25 9.70 9.94
C ASN A 159 3.85 9.67 9.34
N CYS A 160 2.97 8.82 9.85
CA CYS A 160 1.62 8.64 9.33
C CYS A 160 0.81 9.93 9.36
N PHE A 161 0.86 10.67 10.48
CA PHE A 161 0.10 11.93 10.62
C PHE A 161 0.55 12.97 9.59
N ASP A 162 1.86 13.25 9.50
CA ASP A 162 2.41 14.25 8.56
C ASP A 162 2.16 13.87 7.09
N ALA A 163 2.19 12.58 6.80
CA ALA A 163 1.94 12.06 5.47
C ALA A 163 0.49 12.16 5.03
N CYS A 164 -0.46 12.02 5.96
CA CYS A 164 -1.86 11.85 5.64
C CYS A 164 -2.71 13.08 5.91
N VAL A 165 -2.41 13.91 6.92
CA VAL A 165 -3.29 14.98 7.36
C VAL A 165 -2.92 16.32 6.73
N ILE A 166 -3.90 17.00 6.15
CA ILE A 166 -3.75 18.37 5.66
C ILE A 166 -3.98 19.32 6.81
N GLN A 167 -2.91 19.91 7.31
CA GLN A 167 -2.95 20.88 8.40
C GLN A 167 -3.28 22.30 7.90
N ASP A 168 -2.86 22.64 6.68
CA ASP A 168 -3.15 23.93 6.06
C ASP A 168 -4.44 23.89 5.23
N LYS A 169 -5.46 24.58 5.69
CA LYS A 169 -6.78 24.65 5.04
C LYS A 169 -6.72 25.20 3.61
N ASN A 170 -5.73 25.99 3.28
CA ASN A 170 -5.56 26.55 1.93
C ASN A 170 -5.08 25.51 0.92
N LYS A 171 -4.58 24.37 1.39
CA LYS A 171 -4.12 23.25 0.55
C LYS A 171 -5.19 22.21 0.26
N ILE A 172 -6.44 22.42 0.70
CA ILE A 172 -7.56 21.52 0.37
C ILE A 172 -7.97 21.76 -1.08
N ASP A 173 -7.48 20.94 -1.96
CA ASP A 173 -7.71 20.98 -3.41
C ASP A 173 -8.41 19.72 -3.96
N LYS A 174 -8.39 19.56 -5.29
CA LYS A 174 -8.99 18.39 -5.97
C LYS A 174 -8.32 17.06 -5.65
N GLY A 175 -7.05 17.08 -5.20
CA GLY A 175 -6.30 15.90 -4.80
C GLY A 175 -6.61 15.40 -3.39
N CYS A 176 -7.44 16.12 -2.63
CA CYS A 176 -7.74 15.81 -1.25
C CYS A 176 -8.99 14.95 -1.10
N SER A 177 -9.00 14.15 -0.07
CA SER A 177 -10.20 13.51 0.48
C SER A 177 -10.40 13.97 1.92
N TYR A 178 -11.46 13.54 2.56
CA TYR A 178 -11.68 13.80 3.99
C TYR A 178 -12.37 12.64 4.67
N PHE A 179 -12.12 12.50 5.97
CA PHE A 179 -12.93 11.69 6.85
C PHE A 179 -13.84 12.58 7.69
N LYS A 180 -15.10 12.19 7.82
CA LYS A 180 -16.10 12.86 8.66
C LYS A 180 -16.33 12.07 9.95
N PHE A 181 -16.72 12.77 11.00
CA PHE A 181 -16.97 12.24 12.33
C PHE A 181 -18.27 12.82 12.89
N ASP A 182 -18.92 12.08 13.77
CA ASP A 182 -20.19 12.50 14.39
C ASP A 182 -19.97 13.45 15.56
N SER A 183 -18.79 13.41 16.18
CA SER A 183 -18.43 14.25 17.32
C SER A 183 -17.00 14.82 17.22
N ALA A 184 -16.76 15.89 18.01
CA ALA A 184 -15.42 16.45 18.15
C ALA A 184 -14.45 15.43 18.80
N GLN A 185 -14.95 14.61 19.75
CA GLN A 185 -14.13 13.61 20.42
C GLN A 185 -13.69 12.51 19.47
N GLU A 186 -14.57 12.00 18.63
CA GLU A 186 -14.19 11.01 17.60
C GLU A 186 -13.11 11.56 16.65
N LYS A 187 -13.25 12.83 16.23
CA LYS A 187 -12.21 13.49 15.43
C LYS A 187 -10.87 13.52 16.15
N ILE A 188 -10.86 13.86 17.45
CA ILE A 188 -9.63 13.89 18.26
C ILE A 188 -9.05 12.49 18.36
N ASN A 189 -9.85 11.49 18.73
CA ASN A 189 -9.42 10.11 18.84
C ASN A 189 -8.84 9.56 17.54
N PHE A 190 -9.40 9.96 16.40
CA PHE A 190 -8.84 9.61 15.10
C PHE A 190 -7.47 10.27 14.87
N ILE A 191 -7.34 11.57 15.15
CA ILE A 191 -6.07 12.29 15.00
C ILE A 191 -5.00 11.66 15.90
N ASP A 192 -5.33 11.38 17.15
CA ASP A 192 -4.41 10.76 18.12
C ASP A 192 -3.95 9.38 17.64
N SER A 193 -4.83 8.60 17.01
CA SER A 193 -4.48 7.30 16.46
C SER A 193 -3.39 7.36 15.37
N LEU A 194 -3.32 8.47 14.63
CA LEU A 194 -2.31 8.66 13.57
C LEU A 194 -0.91 8.96 14.12
N HIS A 195 -0.78 9.21 15.41
CA HIS A 195 0.49 9.39 16.11
C HIS A 195 0.98 8.11 16.79
N THR A 196 0.30 6.99 16.61
CA THR A 196 0.71 5.70 17.17
C THR A 196 1.81 5.07 16.33
N LYS A 197 2.63 4.23 16.96
CA LYS A 197 3.68 3.47 16.28
C LYS A 197 3.11 2.40 15.35
N PHE A 198 1.96 1.83 15.72
CA PHE A 198 1.25 0.93 14.82
C PHE A 198 0.88 1.60 13.50
N MET A 199 0.35 2.83 13.54
CA MET A 199 -0.02 3.56 12.32
C MET A 199 1.20 4.01 11.53
N ASP A 200 2.29 4.36 12.18
CA ASP A 200 3.57 4.65 11.50
C ASP A 200 4.11 3.41 10.79
N TRP A 201 4.14 2.26 11.47
CA TRP A 201 4.53 1.00 10.85
C TRP A 201 3.62 0.64 9.69
N PHE A 202 2.31 0.76 9.88
CA PHE A 202 1.34 0.50 8.83
C PHE A 202 1.58 1.38 7.61
N TYR A 203 1.82 2.67 7.82
CA TYR A 203 2.17 3.61 6.76
C TYR A 203 3.46 3.20 6.05
N TYR A 204 4.54 2.93 6.78
CA TYR A 204 5.81 2.49 6.19
C TYR A 204 5.70 1.15 5.47
N SER A 205 4.88 0.24 5.96
CA SER A 205 4.66 -1.06 5.34
C SER A 205 3.94 -0.99 3.99
N PHE A 206 3.29 0.12 3.67
CA PHE A 206 2.74 0.38 2.34
C PHE A 206 3.71 1.06 1.37
N ILE A 207 4.81 1.61 1.88
CA ILE A 207 5.81 2.27 1.04
C ILE A 207 6.74 1.19 0.49
N VAL A 208 6.71 0.97 -0.81
CA VAL A 208 7.71 0.18 -1.52
C VAL A 208 8.79 1.11 -2.04
N PRO A 209 10.08 0.80 -1.87
CA PRO A 209 11.13 1.55 -2.54
C PRO A 209 10.85 1.61 -4.04
N GLY A 210 10.68 2.84 -4.55
CA GLY A 210 10.43 3.08 -5.95
C GLY A 210 8.98 2.99 -6.43
N ASP A 211 8.03 2.60 -5.61
CA ASP A 211 6.63 2.76 -5.96
C ASP A 211 6.18 4.21 -5.72
N TYR A 212 5.04 4.57 -6.31
CA TYR A 212 4.51 5.92 -6.19
C TYR A 212 4.39 6.30 -4.72
N LYS A 213 5.35 7.08 -4.22
CA LYS A 213 5.48 7.51 -2.81
C LYS A 213 4.30 8.34 -2.30
N GLU A 214 3.33 8.56 -3.17
CA GLU A 214 2.29 9.56 -3.01
C GLU A 214 0.91 8.94 -2.77
N GLN A 215 0.76 7.59 -2.86
CA GLN A 215 -0.51 6.96 -2.53
C GLN A 215 -0.56 6.60 -1.05
N ASN A 216 -1.17 7.45 -0.28
CA ASN A 216 -1.41 7.19 1.11
C ASN A 216 -2.60 6.25 1.29
N TYR A 217 -2.31 5.05 1.74
CA TYR A 217 -3.33 4.13 2.23
C TYR A 217 -3.47 4.36 3.72
N LEU A 218 -4.40 5.22 4.09
CA LEU A 218 -4.69 5.46 5.48
C LEU A 218 -5.67 4.41 5.99
N PHE A 219 -5.29 3.79 7.07
CA PHE A 219 -6.12 2.86 7.80
C PHE A 219 -7.06 3.62 8.74
N ARG A 220 -8.35 3.32 8.70
CA ARG A 220 -9.34 3.95 9.55
C ARG A 220 -10.29 2.91 10.12
N MET A 221 -10.33 2.82 11.43
CA MET A 221 -11.36 2.06 12.12
C MET A 221 -12.73 2.72 11.97
N THR A 222 -13.79 1.95 12.13
CA THR A 222 -15.16 2.47 12.04
C THR A 222 -15.65 3.10 13.33
N ASP A 223 -15.04 2.77 14.46
CA ASP A 223 -15.39 3.26 15.80
C ASP A 223 -14.25 4.06 16.42
N TYR A 224 -14.46 5.35 16.57
CA TYR A 224 -13.59 6.28 17.30
C TYR A 224 -14.26 6.86 18.54
N SER A 225 -15.32 6.23 19.05
CA SER A 225 -15.92 6.65 20.33
C SER A 225 -14.94 6.56 21.51
N LYS A 226 -13.92 5.72 21.38
CA LYS A 226 -12.78 5.58 22.32
C LYS A 226 -11.46 5.76 21.57
N PRO A 227 -10.38 6.19 22.28
CA PRO A 227 -9.05 6.27 21.70
C PRO A 227 -8.58 4.95 21.09
N TRP A 228 -7.81 5.05 20.02
CA TRP A 228 -7.05 3.96 19.42
C TRP A 228 -5.57 4.24 19.65
N ASP A 229 -5.04 3.69 20.73
CA ASP A 229 -3.62 3.67 21.05
C ASP A 229 -2.95 2.37 20.55
N ASP A 230 -1.64 2.27 20.69
CA ASP A 230 -0.87 1.10 20.26
C ASP A 230 -1.32 -0.19 20.94
N LYS A 231 -1.65 -0.13 22.23
CA LYS A 231 -2.18 -1.27 22.97
C LYS A 231 -3.48 -1.78 22.36
N ARG A 232 -4.43 -0.89 22.08
CA ARG A 232 -5.72 -1.26 21.50
C ARG A 232 -5.57 -1.83 20.08
N PHE A 233 -4.66 -1.29 19.27
CA PHE A 233 -4.35 -1.87 17.98
C PHE A 233 -3.77 -3.28 18.12
N CYS A 234 -2.83 -3.50 19.06
CA CYS A 234 -2.27 -4.82 19.31
C CYS A 234 -3.35 -5.82 19.77
N GLU A 235 -4.20 -5.44 20.70
CA GLU A 235 -5.31 -6.28 21.16
C GLU A 235 -6.28 -6.63 20.02
N TYR A 236 -6.65 -5.65 19.21
CA TYR A 236 -7.62 -5.82 18.12
C TYR A 236 -7.11 -6.75 17.02
N PHE A 237 -5.85 -6.60 16.61
CA PHE A 237 -5.23 -7.45 15.57
C PHE A 237 -4.57 -8.70 16.12
N GLY A 238 -4.57 -8.91 17.44
CA GLY A 238 -3.91 -10.03 18.10
C GLY A 238 -2.39 -10.00 17.94
N ILE A 239 -1.77 -8.79 17.89
CA ILE A 239 -0.32 -8.59 17.83
C ILE A 239 0.28 -8.98 19.16
N THR A 240 1.28 -9.86 19.12
CA THR A 240 1.90 -10.41 20.32
C THR A 240 3.04 -9.54 20.84
N GLY A 241 3.30 -9.62 22.16
CA GLY A 241 4.50 -9.09 22.80
C GLY A 241 4.47 -7.58 23.08
N TYR A 242 3.31 -6.95 23.08
CA TYR A 242 3.19 -5.55 23.50
C TYR A 242 3.46 -5.42 25.01
N ILE A 243 4.45 -4.63 25.40
CA ILE A 243 4.72 -4.24 26.78
C ILE A 243 4.25 -2.79 26.99
N ASP A 244 4.76 -1.89 26.19
CA ASP A 244 4.34 -0.48 26.07
C ASP A 244 4.71 0.05 24.67
N ASP A 245 4.51 1.34 24.43
CA ASP A 245 4.71 1.94 23.11
C ASP A 245 6.19 1.90 22.66
N ASP A 246 7.14 1.77 23.57
CA ASP A 246 8.59 1.75 23.28
C ASP A 246 9.25 0.39 23.49
N HIS A 247 8.57 -0.56 24.15
CA HIS A 247 9.13 -1.84 24.54
C HIS A 247 8.25 -3.01 24.09
N ALA A 248 8.92 -4.10 23.71
CA ALA A 248 8.30 -5.33 23.27
C ALA A 248 8.98 -6.55 23.92
N GLU A 249 8.23 -7.66 23.98
CA GLU A 249 8.83 -8.96 24.27
C GLU A 249 9.78 -9.35 23.14
N PRO A 250 10.95 -9.98 23.45
CA PRO A 250 11.89 -10.41 22.42
C PRO A 250 11.27 -11.38 21.41
N ASN A 251 11.59 -11.21 20.13
CA ASN A 251 11.08 -12.01 19.01
C ASN A 251 9.58 -11.98 18.82
N SER A 252 8.92 -10.91 19.28
CA SER A 252 7.47 -10.73 19.15
C SER A 252 7.08 -9.91 17.91
N GLU A 253 5.78 -9.93 17.58
CA GLU A 253 5.26 -9.13 16.48
C GLU A 253 5.36 -7.62 16.76
N TRP A 254 5.21 -7.19 18.02
CA TRP A 254 5.40 -5.79 18.38
C TRP A 254 6.86 -5.34 18.22
N GLU A 255 7.83 -6.20 18.53
CA GLU A 255 9.24 -5.91 18.27
C GLU A 255 9.53 -5.70 16.79
N ILE A 256 8.90 -6.48 15.90
CA ILE A 256 9.02 -6.30 14.45
C ILE A 256 8.52 -4.91 14.04
N ILE A 257 7.37 -4.48 14.57
CA ILE A 257 6.80 -3.15 14.32
C ILE A 257 7.79 -2.06 14.75
N LEU A 258 8.26 -2.12 16.00
CA LEU A 258 9.20 -1.13 16.55
C LEU A 258 10.51 -1.07 15.76
N ASN A 259 11.01 -2.20 15.28
CA ASN A 259 12.26 -2.25 14.51
C ASN A 259 12.10 -1.73 13.07
N THR A 260 10.89 -1.81 12.50
CA THR A 260 10.61 -1.32 11.15
C THR A 260 10.55 0.21 11.08
N ILE A 261 10.10 0.87 12.14
CA ILE A 261 9.90 2.34 12.17
C ILE A 261 11.08 3.13 12.75
N LYS A 262 12.14 2.46 13.21
CA LYS A 262 13.40 3.09 13.65
C LYS A 262 14.20 3.58 12.45
#